data_497b9df55b215431cd8bf498c0d7dbdd
#
_entry.id   497b9df55b215431cd8bf498c0d7dbdd
#
_cell.length_a   1.000
_cell.length_b   1.000
_cell.length_c   1.000
_cell.angle_alpha   90.00
_cell.angle_beta   90.00
_cell.angle_gamma   90.00
#
_symmetry.space_group_name_H-M   'P 1'
#
loop_
_entity.id
_entity.type
_entity.pdbx_description
1 polymer ?
#
loop_
_entity_poly.entity_id
_entity_poly.type
_entity_poly.pdbx_seq_one_letter_code
_entity_poly.pdbx_strand_id
1 'polypeptide(L)'
;MAGWVKKTLGQVLEEVAERYPENVALIFKDQRISYRMLREKARALAKGFMALGVGRGDKVSIWMGNCPEWIYTQLATAMLGAVLVPVNTRFRTNELEYILGQSDSTTLLMADRFLNIDFLAMLKKICPEMEGASPGKLRCERLPLLKNIILPGEKKPSGAFAFAEVLNSGQAIPEESLESRMRQVLPDDVIMFQYTSGTTAFPKGVMLSHDGIVRDAFCLGQRQTLTPQDKLFCPLPFFHVGGAVISTLSAITHAASMVFLETYDPEESLKLLQRERCTAMNGIETHFLMMYQHPDYSRYDVASLKKGWVIGPAEVVRSVYEKMGMTGVLNIYGTSETSPNVTTTFVDDPLELRINSHGLPHAETEVKIVEPATGVTILAGKEGEICVRGWNVMKGYYKKPAETAKAIDAQGWLHTGDLGLIDPQTGYLKFTGRFKDMLRVGGENVSAMEVESFMLTHPKVKQAQVVGVPDPRLTEVGMAFLEIKEGMSATEEEILSFCKGKIANFKIPRYVIFVKEFPMTGSGKIQKFKLKEQAMEKLKIKNGKT
;
A
#
# COMPACT_ATOMS: atom_id res chain seq x y z
N MET A 1 11.45 23.23 -11.03
CA MET A 1 11.98 21.98 -11.63
C MET A 1 11.85 22.11 -13.14
N ALA A 2 12.86 21.73 -13.92
CA ALA A 2 12.67 21.52 -15.36
C ALA A 2 11.49 20.55 -15.53
N GLY A 3 10.64 20.79 -16.53
CA GLY A 3 9.38 20.08 -16.70
C GLY A 3 9.56 18.55 -16.69
N TRP A 4 8.64 17.84 -16.06
CA TRP A 4 8.63 16.37 -16.06
C TRP A 4 8.46 15.84 -17.49
N VAL A 5 9.31 14.90 -17.88
CA VAL A 5 9.16 14.16 -19.13
C VAL A 5 8.48 12.83 -18.83
N LYS A 6 7.30 12.62 -19.40
CA LYS A 6 6.53 11.38 -19.23
C LYS A 6 7.32 10.17 -19.73
N LYS A 7 7.37 9.11 -18.92
CA LYS A 7 8.08 7.87 -19.24
C LYS A 7 7.26 6.64 -18.88
N THR A 8 7.49 5.56 -19.62
CA THR A 8 7.03 4.24 -19.19
C THR A 8 7.99 3.65 -18.15
N LEU A 9 7.51 2.72 -17.35
CA LEU A 9 8.37 2.03 -16.37
C LEU A 9 9.49 1.22 -17.04
N GLY A 10 9.20 0.66 -18.23
CA GLY A 10 10.24 -0.02 -19.04
C GLY A 10 11.38 0.93 -19.43
N GLN A 11 11.05 2.14 -19.92
CA GLN A 11 12.06 3.16 -20.25
C GLN A 11 12.91 3.56 -19.04
N VAL A 12 12.28 3.74 -17.88
CA VAL A 12 13.01 4.07 -16.64
C VAL A 12 14.00 2.98 -16.26
N LEU A 13 13.60 1.71 -16.34
CA LEU A 13 14.52 0.60 -16.05
C LEU A 13 15.69 0.56 -17.03
N GLU A 14 15.45 0.75 -18.33
CA GLU A 14 16.53 0.77 -19.34
C GLU A 14 17.54 1.89 -19.03
N GLU A 15 17.07 3.12 -18.80
CA GLU A 15 17.93 4.27 -18.49
C GLU A 15 18.75 4.07 -17.21
N VAL A 16 18.12 3.55 -16.15
CA VAL A 16 18.81 3.32 -14.89
C VAL A 16 19.84 2.19 -15.00
N ALA A 17 19.48 1.10 -15.68
CA ALA A 17 20.39 -0.02 -15.89
C ALA A 17 21.55 0.32 -16.83
N GLU A 18 21.37 1.24 -17.76
CA GLU A 18 22.46 1.76 -18.60
C GLU A 18 23.41 2.64 -17.78
N ARG A 19 22.86 3.53 -16.95
CA ARG A 19 23.67 4.49 -16.19
C ARG A 19 24.34 3.89 -14.96
N TYR A 20 23.70 2.90 -14.32
CA TYR A 20 24.15 2.28 -13.05
C TYR A 20 24.13 0.75 -13.12
N PRO A 21 24.75 0.10 -14.13
CA PRO A 21 24.59 -1.34 -14.37
C PRO A 21 25.03 -2.23 -13.19
N GLU A 22 26.10 -1.82 -12.50
CA GLU A 22 26.69 -2.61 -11.42
C GLU A 22 26.11 -2.30 -10.03
N ASN A 23 25.32 -1.22 -9.89
CA ASN A 23 24.66 -0.93 -8.64
C ASN A 23 23.70 -2.07 -8.29
N VAL A 24 23.69 -2.46 -7.02
CA VAL A 24 22.75 -3.46 -6.52
C VAL A 24 21.33 -2.84 -6.52
N ALA A 25 20.44 -3.42 -7.29
CA ALA A 25 19.04 -3.02 -7.34
C ALA A 25 18.21 -3.67 -6.24
N LEU A 26 18.38 -5.00 -6.05
CA LEU A 26 17.59 -5.79 -5.11
C LEU A 26 18.50 -6.60 -4.18
N ILE A 27 18.14 -6.61 -2.89
CA ILE A 27 18.73 -7.45 -1.86
C ILE A 27 17.62 -8.26 -1.21
N PHE A 28 17.66 -9.59 -1.42
CA PHE A 28 16.67 -10.53 -0.90
C PHE A 28 17.34 -11.80 -0.41
N LYS A 29 17.22 -12.11 0.89
CA LYS A 29 17.98 -13.21 1.50
C LYS A 29 19.48 -13.02 1.23
N ASP A 30 20.13 -14.00 0.60
CA ASP A 30 21.54 -13.93 0.21
C ASP A 30 21.75 -13.48 -1.24
N GLN A 31 20.67 -13.17 -1.97
CA GLN A 31 20.76 -12.73 -3.36
C GLN A 31 21.00 -11.22 -3.44
N ARG A 32 21.94 -10.84 -4.32
CA ARG A 32 22.19 -9.46 -4.72
C ARG A 32 22.06 -9.36 -6.23
N ILE A 33 21.11 -8.59 -6.68
CA ILE A 33 20.75 -8.46 -8.10
C ILE A 33 21.11 -7.04 -8.52
N SER A 34 22.03 -6.90 -9.47
CA SER A 34 22.39 -5.59 -10.02
C SER A 34 21.31 -5.06 -10.95
N TYR A 35 21.34 -3.76 -11.29
CA TYR A 35 20.42 -3.18 -12.27
C TYR A 35 20.56 -3.82 -13.65
N ARG A 36 21.77 -4.20 -14.05
CA ARG A 36 22.00 -5.01 -15.27
C ARG A 36 21.24 -6.32 -15.20
N MET A 37 21.43 -7.10 -14.14
CA MET A 37 20.74 -8.38 -13.95
C MET A 37 19.23 -8.21 -13.87
N LEU A 38 18.73 -7.16 -13.18
CA LEU A 38 17.31 -6.85 -13.07
C LEU A 38 16.69 -6.61 -14.44
N ARG A 39 17.34 -5.78 -15.28
CA ARG A 39 16.93 -5.55 -16.67
C ARG A 39 16.91 -6.84 -17.49
N GLU A 40 17.99 -7.63 -17.44
CA GLU A 40 18.08 -8.89 -18.16
C GLU A 40 16.97 -9.87 -17.78
N LYS A 41 16.70 -10.02 -16.48
CA LYS A 41 15.61 -10.87 -15.97
C LYS A 41 14.23 -10.38 -16.40
N ALA A 42 13.99 -9.06 -16.34
CA ALA A 42 12.74 -8.47 -16.79
C ALA A 42 12.53 -8.66 -18.30
N ARG A 43 13.55 -8.44 -19.13
CA ARG A 43 13.51 -8.65 -20.59
C ARG A 43 13.29 -10.13 -20.94
N ALA A 44 14.00 -11.04 -20.27
CA ALA A 44 13.84 -12.48 -20.48
C ALA A 44 12.40 -12.93 -20.14
N LEU A 45 11.84 -12.46 -19.03
CA LEU A 45 10.45 -12.76 -18.66
C LEU A 45 9.44 -12.12 -19.60
N ALA A 46 9.68 -10.88 -20.07
CA ALA A 46 8.83 -10.24 -21.07
C ALA A 46 8.77 -11.06 -22.36
N LYS A 47 9.92 -11.53 -22.86
CA LYS A 47 9.96 -12.44 -24.02
C LYS A 47 9.25 -13.77 -23.74
N GLY A 48 9.39 -14.31 -22.52
CA GLY A 48 8.65 -15.49 -22.08
C GLY A 48 7.14 -15.27 -22.13
N PHE A 49 6.65 -14.16 -21.64
CA PHE A 49 5.24 -13.78 -21.74
C PHE A 49 4.77 -13.59 -23.19
N MET A 50 5.60 -13.01 -24.06
CA MET A 50 5.30 -12.95 -25.51
C MET A 50 5.14 -14.34 -26.10
N ALA A 51 6.00 -15.30 -25.75
CA ALA A 51 5.90 -16.68 -26.22
C ALA A 51 4.61 -17.38 -25.73
N LEU A 52 4.08 -16.98 -24.57
CA LEU A 52 2.78 -17.42 -24.05
C LEU A 52 1.59 -16.65 -24.64
N GLY A 53 1.82 -15.71 -25.56
CA GLY A 53 0.78 -14.92 -26.20
C GLY A 53 0.28 -13.73 -25.37
N VAL A 54 1.00 -13.32 -24.32
CA VAL A 54 0.67 -12.11 -23.55
C VAL A 54 1.01 -10.88 -24.38
N GLY A 55 0.05 -10.00 -24.55
CA GLY A 55 0.17 -8.79 -25.32
C GLY A 55 -0.25 -7.51 -24.57
N ARG A 56 -0.26 -6.37 -25.30
CA ARG A 56 -0.69 -5.08 -24.76
C ARG A 56 -2.16 -5.17 -24.30
N GLY A 57 -2.41 -4.70 -23.08
CA GLY A 57 -3.74 -4.69 -22.47
C GLY A 57 -4.16 -6.01 -21.83
N ASP A 58 -3.41 -7.12 -22.02
CA ASP A 58 -3.66 -8.37 -21.29
C ASP A 58 -3.36 -8.21 -19.80
N LYS A 59 -4.08 -8.94 -18.95
CA LYS A 59 -3.94 -8.87 -17.51
C LYS A 59 -3.16 -10.07 -17.00
N VAL A 60 -2.07 -9.76 -16.31
CA VAL A 60 -1.22 -10.73 -15.63
C VAL A 60 -1.41 -10.57 -14.13
N SER A 61 -2.12 -11.52 -13.53
CA SER A 61 -2.28 -11.56 -12.07
C SER A 61 -1.04 -12.16 -11.42
N ILE A 62 -0.68 -11.61 -10.25
CA ILE A 62 0.42 -12.14 -9.43
C ILE A 62 -0.05 -12.39 -8.00
N TRP A 63 0.13 -13.63 -7.52
CA TRP A 63 -0.34 -14.07 -6.20
C TRP A 63 0.75 -14.83 -5.45
N MET A 64 1.65 -14.09 -4.82
CA MET A 64 2.78 -14.62 -4.07
C MET A 64 3.31 -13.60 -3.06
N GLY A 65 4.14 -14.04 -2.12
CA GLY A 65 4.88 -13.16 -1.22
C GLY A 65 5.92 -12.30 -1.94
N ASN A 66 6.56 -11.42 -1.20
CA ASN A 66 7.61 -10.58 -1.77
C ASN A 66 8.80 -11.45 -2.20
N CYS A 67 9.19 -11.34 -3.44
CA CYS A 67 10.36 -12.04 -4.02
C CYS A 67 10.85 -11.29 -5.26
N PRO A 68 12.06 -11.58 -5.76
CA PRO A 68 12.58 -10.95 -6.98
C PRO A 68 11.71 -11.21 -8.20
N GLU A 69 11.11 -12.39 -8.34
CA GLU A 69 10.23 -12.78 -9.44
C GLU A 69 8.97 -11.88 -9.51
N TRP A 70 8.51 -11.39 -8.35
CA TRP A 70 7.42 -10.42 -8.29
C TRP A 70 7.80 -9.12 -9.01
N ILE A 71 9.00 -8.59 -8.74
CA ILE A 71 9.50 -7.36 -9.36
C ILE A 71 9.82 -7.59 -10.85
N TYR A 72 10.39 -8.75 -11.21
CA TYR A 72 10.59 -9.10 -12.63
C TYR A 72 9.26 -9.09 -13.39
N THR A 73 8.20 -9.62 -12.77
CA THR A 73 6.86 -9.66 -13.37
C THR A 73 6.30 -8.25 -13.58
N GLN A 74 6.41 -7.38 -12.59
CA GLN A 74 6.00 -5.98 -12.71
C GLN A 74 6.71 -5.26 -13.87
N LEU A 75 8.01 -5.45 -13.97
CA LEU A 75 8.83 -4.83 -15.03
C LEU A 75 8.56 -5.45 -16.41
N ALA A 76 8.41 -6.77 -16.48
CA ALA A 76 8.12 -7.48 -17.72
C ALA A 76 6.75 -7.11 -18.29
N THR A 77 5.71 -7.06 -17.46
CA THR A 77 4.36 -6.61 -17.87
C THR A 77 4.39 -5.16 -18.35
N ALA A 78 5.14 -4.31 -17.67
CA ALA A 78 5.32 -2.92 -18.05
C ALA A 78 5.98 -2.76 -19.44
N MET A 79 6.99 -3.56 -19.75
CA MET A 79 7.66 -3.56 -21.07
C MET A 79 6.72 -3.97 -22.21
N LEU A 80 5.74 -4.81 -21.92
CA LEU A 80 4.79 -5.32 -22.92
C LEU A 80 3.53 -4.44 -23.08
N GLY A 81 3.31 -3.47 -22.17
CA GLY A 81 2.03 -2.77 -22.07
C GLY A 81 0.90 -3.69 -21.57
N ALA A 82 1.24 -4.80 -20.93
CA ALA A 82 0.31 -5.63 -20.19
C ALA A 82 0.02 -5.02 -18.81
N VAL A 83 -1.12 -5.36 -18.23
CA VAL A 83 -1.56 -4.79 -16.96
C VAL A 83 -1.28 -5.78 -15.82
N LEU A 84 -0.49 -5.37 -14.85
CA LEU A 84 -0.26 -6.15 -13.64
C LEU A 84 -1.48 -6.09 -12.72
N VAL A 85 -1.88 -7.24 -12.18
CA VAL A 85 -2.98 -7.37 -11.21
C VAL A 85 -2.47 -8.03 -9.93
N PRO A 86 -1.96 -7.25 -8.96
CA PRO A 86 -1.53 -7.80 -7.67
C PRO A 86 -2.70 -8.37 -6.88
N VAL A 87 -2.57 -9.62 -6.44
CA VAL A 87 -3.56 -10.30 -5.60
C VAL A 87 -3.06 -10.37 -4.17
N ASN A 88 -3.88 -9.93 -3.24
CA ASN A 88 -3.55 -9.97 -1.81
C ASN A 88 -3.34 -11.41 -1.34
N THR A 89 -2.20 -11.71 -0.75
CA THR A 89 -1.82 -13.04 -0.27
C THR A 89 -2.71 -13.58 0.87
N ARG A 90 -3.54 -12.74 1.47
CA ARG A 90 -4.50 -13.15 2.51
C ARG A 90 -5.89 -13.47 1.95
N PHE A 91 -6.14 -13.23 0.68
CA PHE A 91 -7.41 -13.60 0.03
C PHE A 91 -7.60 -15.11 0.02
N ARG A 92 -8.87 -15.53 -0.06
CA ARG A 92 -9.28 -16.92 -0.12
C ARG A 92 -9.93 -17.22 -1.47
N THR A 93 -10.46 -18.42 -1.62
CA THR A 93 -11.00 -18.93 -2.88
C THR A 93 -11.97 -17.97 -3.57
N ASN A 94 -12.96 -17.45 -2.84
CA ASN A 94 -13.99 -16.58 -3.43
C ASN A 94 -13.43 -15.23 -3.88
N GLU A 95 -12.53 -14.64 -3.09
CA GLU A 95 -11.90 -13.36 -3.44
C GLU A 95 -10.95 -13.54 -4.63
N LEU A 96 -10.19 -14.63 -4.66
CA LEU A 96 -9.32 -14.97 -5.79
C LEU A 96 -10.11 -15.11 -7.08
N GLU A 97 -11.18 -15.90 -7.06
CA GLU A 97 -12.06 -16.08 -8.20
C GLU A 97 -12.64 -14.77 -8.70
N TYR A 98 -13.14 -13.95 -7.78
CA TYR A 98 -13.65 -12.63 -8.11
C TYR A 98 -12.59 -11.75 -8.79
N ILE A 99 -11.38 -11.67 -8.23
CA ILE A 99 -10.31 -10.83 -8.78
C ILE A 99 -9.92 -11.29 -10.19
N LEU A 100 -9.67 -12.59 -10.36
CA LEU A 100 -9.27 -13.15 -11.65
C LEU A 100 -10.35 -12.96 -12.72
N GLY A 101 -11.62 -13.17 -12.37
CA GLY A 101 -12.75 -13.00 -13.27
C GLY A 101 -13.03 -11.53 -13.60
N GLN A 102 -13.09 -10.65 -12.57
CA GLN A 102 -13.42 -9.25 -12.75
C GLN A 102 -12.32 -8.48 -13.50
N SER A 103 -11.05 -8.85 -13.28
CA SER A 103 -9.91 -8.25 -13.98
C SER A 103 -9.72 -8.76 -15.42
N ASP A 104 -10.42 -9.81 -15.85
CA ASP A 104 -10.15 -10.53 -17.12
C ASP A 104 -8.72 -11.06 -17.21
N SER A 105 -8.22 -11.62 -16.12
CA SER A 105 -6.84 -12.13 -16.08
C SER A 105 -6.66 -13.31 -17.04
N THR A 106 -5.68 -13.18 -17.95
CA THR A 106 -5.34 -14.24 -18.92
C THR A 106 -4.18 -15.11 -18.42
N THR A 107 -3.38 -14.58 -17.51
CA THR A 107 -2.21 -15.24 -16.94
C THR A 107 -2.17 -15.03 -15.43
N LEU A 108 -1.86 -16.08 -14.68
CA LEU A 108 -1.66 -16.05 -13.24
C LEU A 108 -0.27 -16.58 -12.91
N LEU A 109 0.60 -15.72 -12.38
CA LEU A 109 1.85 -16.12 -11.73
C LEU A 109 1.57 -16.26 -10.23
N MET A 110 1.84 -17.41 -9.63
CA MET A 110 1.51 -17.67 -8.23
C MET A 110 2.50 -18.58 -7.55
N ALA A 111 2.68 -18.44 -6.23
CA ALA A 111 3.29 -19.49 -5.42
C ALA A 111 2.31 -20.67 -5.24
N ASP A 112 2.83 -21.86 -4.99
CA ASP A 112 2.01 -23.00 -4.60
C ASP A 112 1.43 -22.83 -3.19
N ARG A 113 2.22 -22.20 -2.31
CA ARG A 113 1.90 -21.95 -0.89
C ARG A 113 2.50 -20.63 -0.43
N PHE A 114 1.86 -19.98 0.53
CA PHE A 114 2.42 -18.84 1.23
C PHE A 114 2.07 -18.93 2.72
N LEU A 115 3.09 -18.95 3.59
CA LEU A 115 2.94 -19.25 5.01
C LEU A 115 2.18 -20.58 5.20
N ASN A 116 1.08 -20.57 5.96
CA ASN A 116 0.22 -21.72 6.20
C ASN A 116 -0.94 -21.87 5.19
N ILE A 117 -0.95 -21.09 4.11
CA ILE A 117 -2.03 -21.04 3.11
C ILE A 117 -1.60 -21.80 1.87
N ASP A 118 -2.38 -22.81 1.48
CA ASP A 118 -2.20 -23.58 0.26
C ASP A 118 -2.94 -22.92 -0.91
N PHE A 119 -2.21 -22.13 -1.69
CA PHE A 119 -2.73 -21.38 -2.82
C PHE A 119 -3.15 -22.30 -3.97
N LEU A 120 -2.35 -23.36 -4.19
CA LEU A 120 -2.64 -24.30 -5.26
C LEU A 120 -3.95 -25.07 -4.99
N ALA A 121 -4.20 -25.49 -3.75
CA ALA A 121 -5.45 -26.15 -3.39
C ALA A 121 -6.66 -25.23 -3.59
N MET A 122 -6.51 -23.92 -3.33
CA MET A 122 -7.58 -22.95 -3.57
C MET A 122 -7.84 -22.75 -5.08
N LEU A 123 -6.78 -22.63 -5.88
CA LEU A 123 -6.93 -22.51 -7.34
C LEU A 123 -7.57 -23.76 -7.96
N LYS A 124 -7.20 -24.96 -7.51
CA LYS A 124 -7.82 -26.22 -7.97
C LYS A 124 -9.32 -26.32 -7.66
N LYS A 125 -9.80 -25.69 -6.57
CA LYS A 125 -11.25 -25.59 -6.29
C LYS A 125 -11.98 -24.68 -7.28
N ILE A 126 -11.32 -23.66 -7.79
CA ILE A 126 -11.89 -22.73 -8.79
C ILE A 126 -11.80 -23.35 -10.17
N CYS A 127 -10.70 -24.02 -10.47
CA CYS A 127 -10.33 -24.53 -11.79
C CYS A 127 -9.87 -26.01 -11.70
N PRO A 128 -10.81 -26.94 -11.42
CA PRO A 128 -10.50 -28.36 -11.33
C PRO A 128 -9.98 -28.95 -12.67
N GLU A 129 -10.29 -28.30 -13.78
CA GLU A 129 -9.84 -28.66 -15.12
C GLU A 129 -8.31 -28.59 -15.31
N MET A 130 -7.59 -28.02 -14.34
CA MET A 130 -6.13 -28.10 -14.32
C MET A 130 -5.63 -29.56 -14.30
N GLU A 131 -6.38 -30.47 -13.67
CA GLU A 131 -6.00 -31.88 -13.63
C GLU A 131 -6.13 -32.49 -15.02
N GLY A 132 -4.99 -32.92 -15.57
CA GLY A 132 -4.93 -33.49 -16.94
C GLY A 132 -4.76 -32.43 -18.05
N ALA A 133 -4.84 -31.14 -17.77
CA ALA A 133 -4.57 -30.12 -18.78
C ALA A 133 -3.07 -30.03 -19.11
N SER A 134 -2.76 -29.69 -20.35
CA SER A 134 -1.41 -29.29 -20.76
C SER A 134 -1.21 -27.79 -20.50
N PRO A 135 0.01 -27.35 -20.20
CA PRO A 135 0.32 -25.91 -20.05
C PRO A 135 -0.11 -25.11 -21.29
N GLY A 136 -0.71 -23.96 -21.08
CA GLY A 136 -1.23 -23.08 -22.14
C GLY A 136 -2.52 -23.54 -22.83
N LYS A 137 -3.06 -24.72 -22.46
CA LYS A 137 -4.31 -25.29 -23.00
C LYS A 137 -5.41 -25.40 -21.94
N LEU A 138 -5.27 -24.64 -20.85
CA LEU A 138 -6.25 -24.59 -19.78
C LEU A 138 -7.58 -24.03 -20.31
N ARG A 139 -8.69 -24.66 -19.90
CA ARG A 139 -10.06 -24.19 -20.15
C ARG A 139 -10.83 -24.29 -18.84
N CYS A 140 -10.70 -23.26 -18.02
CA CYS A 140 -11.40 -23.17 -16.76
C CYS A 140 -12.82 -22.62 -16.99
N GLU A 141 -13.84 -23.39 -16.65
CA GLU A 141 -15.25 -22.98 -16.84
C GLU A 141 -15.57 -21.68 -16.09
N ARG A 142 -15.12 -21.58 -14.83
CA ARG A 142 -15.37 -20.41 -13.96
C ARG A 142 -14.51 -19.20 -14.34
N LEU A 143 -13.36 -19.42 -14.99
CA LEU A 143 -12.41 -18.37 -15.40
C LEU A 143 -12.04 -18.55 -16.89
N PRO A 144 -12.97 -18.32 -17.83
CA PRO A 144 -12.80 -18.70 -19.24
C PRO A 144 -11.67 -17.94 -19.96
N LEU A 145 -11.20 -16.82 -19.41
CA LEU A 145 -10.08 -16.05 -19.97
C LEU A 145 -8.72 -16.49 -19.43
N LEU A 146 -8.67 -17.23 -18.31
CA LEU A 146 -7.42 -17.70 -17.72
C LEU A 146 -6.83 -18.85 -18.55
N LYS A 147 -5.69 -18.59 -19.20
CA LYS A 147 -5.00 -19.54 -20.09
C LYS A 147 -3.72 -20.08 -19.50
N ASN A 148 -2.95 -19.21 -18.84
CA ASN A 148 -1.62 -19.51 -18.36
C ASN A 148 -1.56 -19.45 -16.84
N ILE A 149 -1.05 -20.53 -16.23
CA ILE A 149 -0.71 -20.56 -14.80
C ILE A 149 0.79 -20.83 -14.72
N ILE A 150 1.51 -20.03 -13.93
CA ILE A 150 2.97 -20.07 -13.81
C ILE A 150 3.34 -20.19 -12.33
N LEU A 151 4.21 -21.14 -11.98
CA LEU A 151 4.74 -21.29 -10.62
C LEU A 151 6.26 -21.09 -10.61
N PRO A 152 6.83 -20.48 -9.56
CA PRO A 152 8.27 -20.21 -9.47
C PRO A 152 9.12 -21.47 -9.30
N GLY A 153 8.59 -22.57 -8.76
CA GLY A 153 9.31 -23.81 -8.49
C GLY A 153 9.45 -24.74 -9.70
N GLU A 154 10.34 -25.73 -9.58
CA GLU A 154 10.51 -26.80 -10.59
C GLU A 154 9.34 -27.79 -10.58
N LYS A 155 8.78 -28.06 -9.39
CA LYS A 155 7.60 -28.93 -9.24
C LYS A 155 6.35 -28.14 -9.56
N LYS A 156 5.68 -28.52 -10.64
CA LYS A 156 4.45 -27.87 -11.09
C LYS A 156 3.32 -28.91 -11.22
N PRO A 157 2.06 -28.49 -10.98
CA PRO A 157 0.89 -29.31 -11.28
C PRO A 157 0.67 -29.41 -12.80
N SER A 158 -0.18 -30.36 -13.22
CA SER A 158 -0.71 -30.36 -14.59
C SER A 158 -1.33 -29.02 -14.94
N GLY A 159 -1.28 -28.63 -16.20
CA GLY A 159 -1.86 -27.38 -16.70
C GLY A 159 -1.05 -26.11 -16.39
N ALA A 160 0.04 -26.19 -15.61
CA ALA A 160 0.87 -25.04 -15.27
C ALA A 160 2.26 -25.10 -15.92
N PHE A 161 2.85 -23.94 -16.13
CA PHE A 161 4.25 -23.76 -16.51
C PHE A 161 5.13 -23.61 -15.25
N ALA A 162 6.35 -24.13 -15.29
CA ALA A 162 7.39 -23.68 -14.40
C ALA A 162 7.93 -22.32 -14.87
N PHE A 163 8.33 -21.44 -13.95
CA PHE A 163 8.89 -20.14 -14.28
C PHE A 163 10.10 -20.24 -15.24
N ALA A 164 10.97 -21.22 -15.00
CA ALA A 164 12.11 -21.49 -15.87
C ALA A 164 11.71 -21.89 -17.30
N GLU A 165 10.61 -22.62 -17.49
CA GLU A 165 10.08 -22.97 -18.81
C GLU A 165 9.61 -21.72 -19.58
N VAL A 166 8.98 -20.77 -18.86
CA VAL A 166 8.57 -19.49 -19.44
C VAL A 166 9.77 -18.68 -19.90
N LEU A 167 10.82 -18.58 -19.08
CA LEU A 167 12.06 -17.92 -19.48
C LEU A 167 12.70 -18.59 -20.70
N ASN A 168 12.74 -19.93 -20.73
CA ASN A 168 13.31 -20.68 -21.83
C ASN A 168 12.51 -20.50 -23.13
N SER A 169 11.17 -20.49 -23.06
CA SER A 169 10.33 -20.24 -24.24
C SER A 169 10.56 -18.86 -24.85
N GLY A 170 10.93 -17.87 -24.02
CA GLY A 170 11.29 -16.54 -24.46
C GLY A 170 12.57 -16.46 -25.29
N GLN A 171 13.47 -17.45 -25.22
CA GLN A 171 14.73 -17.44 -26.00
C GLN A 171 14.48 -17.47 -27.52
N ALA A 172 13.36 -18.03 -27.95
CA ALA A 172 12.98 -18.04 -29.37
C ALA A 172 12.43 -16.70 -29.86
N ILE A 173 12.12 -15.76 -28.98
CA ILE A 173 11.61 -14.45 -29.35
C ILE A 173 12.78 -13.51 -29.66
N PRO A 174 12.84 -12.94 -30.90
CA PRO A 174 13.89 -11.99 -31.25
C PRO A 174 13.88 -10.75 -30.35
N GLU A 175 15.04 -10.20 -30.06
CA GLU A 175 15.18 -8.98 -29.26
C GLU A 175 14.44 -7.79 -29.88
N GLU A 176 14.54 -7.63 -31.20
CA GLU A 176 13.83 -6.60 -31.97
C GLU A 176 12.29 -6.66 -31.77
N SER A 177 11.73 -7.86 -31.59
CA SER A 177 10.30 -8.03 -31.33
C SER A 177 9.89 -7.46 -29.97
N LEU A 178 10.72 -7.65 -28.93
CA LEU A 178 10.50 -7.03 -27.62
C LEU A 178 10.64 -5.51 -27.72
N GLU A 179 11.68 -5.03 -28.36
CA GLU A 179 11.88 -3.58 -28.51
C GLU A 179 10.77 -2.91 -29.30
N SER A 180 10.31 -3.53 -30.38
CA SER A 180 9.14 -3.06 -31.12
C SER A 180 7.90 -2.97 -30.23
N ARG A 181 7.69 -3.93 -29.34
CA ARG A 181 6.59 -3.91 -28.37
C ARG A 181 6.78 -2.77 -27.36
N MET A 182 7.97 -2.62 -26.80
CA MET A 182 8.28 -1.55 -25.83
C MET A 182 8.05 -0.16 -26.40
N ARG A 183 8.40 0.07 -27.69
CA ARG A 183 8.14 1.34 -28.39
C ARG A 183 6.65 1.68 -28.56
N GLN A 184 5.76 0.69 -28.51
CA GLN A 184 4.31 0.88 -28.63
C GLN A 184 3.63 1.20 -27.31
N VAL A 185 4.31 1.00 -26.16
CA VAL A 185 3.77 1.31 -24.84
C VAL A 185 3.84 2.81 -24.60
N LEU A 186 2.72 3.38 -24.17
CA LEU A 186 2.61 4.82 -23.92
C LEU A 186 2.60 5.11 -22.41
N PRO A 187 3.14 6.27 -22.00
CA PRO A 187 3.11 6.68 -20.58
C PRO A 187 1.71 6.76 -19.97
N ASP A 188 0.70 7.04 -20.78
CA ASP A 188 -0.70 7.11 -20.33
C ASP A 188 -1.43 5.75 -20.36
N ASP A 189 -0.79 4.68 -20.83
CA ASP A 189 -1.36 3.32 -20.77
C ASP A 189 -1.50 2.88 -19.32
N VAL A 190 -2.54 2.07 -19.06
CA VAL A 190 -2.75 1.45 -17.74
C VAL A 190 -1.76 0.33 -17.54
N ILE A 191 -0.98 0.42 -16.46
CA ILE A 191 0.06 -0.56 -16.10
C ILE A 191 -0.37 -1.51 -14.98
N MET A 192 -1.30 -1.06 -14.09
CA MET A 192 -1.66 -1.82 -12.91
C MET A 192 -3.13 -1.64 -12.56
N PHE A 193 -3.77 -2.72 -12.13
CA PHE A 193 -5.04 -2.67 -11.41
C PHE A 193 -4.79 -2.92 -9.93
N GLN A 194 -4.84 -1.88 -9.11
CA GLN A 194 -4.77 -2.03 -7.66
C GLN A 194 -6.17 -2.26 -7.09
N TYR A 195 -6.40 -3.45 -6.56
CA TYR A 195 -7.68 -3.75 -5.91
C TYR A 195 -7.73 -3.17 -4.49
N THR A 196 -8.75 -2.37 -4.22
CA THR A 196 -9.00 -1.75 -2.91
C THR A 196 -10.29 -2.29 -2.30
N SER A 197 -10.25 -2.56 -1.00
CA SER A 197 -11.45 -2.86 -0.22
C SER A 197 -12.26 -1.58 -0.05
N GLY A 198 -13.24 -1.37 -0.93
CA GLY A 198 -14.17 -0.24 -0.83
C GLY A 198 -15.25 -0.44 0.24
N THR A 199 -16.19 0.50 0.30
CA THR A 199 -17.44 0.41 1.11
C THR A 199 -18.44 -0.61 0.55
N THR A 200 -18.17 -1.23 -0.59
CA THR A 200 -18.99 -2.25 -1.27
C THR A 200 -18.50 -3.65 -0.89
N ALA A 201 -19.38 -4.66 -1.07
CA ALA A 201 -19.08 -6.06 -0.74
C ALA A 201 -17.86 -6.63 -1.47
N PHE A 202 -17.50 -6.07 -2.62
CA PHE A 202 -16.37 -6.53 -3.44
C PHE A 202 -15.36 -5.43 -3.74
N PRO A 203 -14.05 -5.77 -3.81
CA PRO A 203 -13.00 -4.81 -4.13
C PRO A 203 -13.15 -4.22 -5.54
N LYS A 204 -12.67 -2.99 -5.72
CA LYS A 204 -12.65 -2.29 -7.02
C LYS A 204 -11.22 -2.21 -7.55
N GLY A 205 -11.03 -2.52 -8.83
CA GLY A 205 -9.75 -2.41 -9.51
C GLY A 205 -9.47 -0.96 -9.94
N VAL A 206 -8.61 -0.28 -9.21
CA VAL A 206 -8.12 1.08 -9.52
C VAL A 206 -7.14 1.00 -10.68
N MET A 207 -7.43 1.71 -11.78
CA MET A 207 -6.58 1.71 -12.98
C MET A 207 -5.49 2.79 -12.88
N LEU A 208 -4.24 2.37 -12.74
CA LEU A 208 -3.07 3.24 -12.64
C LEU A 208 -2.27 3.24 -13.94
N SER A 209 -1.82 4.43 -14.38
CA SER A 209 -1.00 4.59 -15.58
C SER A 209 0.50 4.49 -15.30
N HIS A 210 1.31 4.26 -16.36
CA HIS A 210 2.76 4.30 -16.24
C HIS A 210 3.25 5.64 -15.69
N ASP A 211 2.83 6.75 -16.31
CA ASP A 211 3.26 8.09 -15.89
C ASP A 211 2.85 8.36 -14.43
N GLY A 212 1.61 8.01 -14.06
CA GLY A 212 1.12 8.20 -12.69
C GLY A 212 2.05 7.58 -11.65
N ILE A 213 2.31 6.26 -11.75
CA ILE A 213 3.10 5.55 -10.73
C ILE A 213 4.60 5.84 -10.80
N VAL A 214 5.15 6.07 -12.01
CA VAL A 214 6.58 6.38 -12.19
C VAL A 214 6.90 7.78 -11.67
N ARG A 215 6.06 8.76 -12.03
CA ARG A 215 6.22 10.14 -11.58
C ARG A 215 6.03 10.26 -10.08
N ASP A 216 5.06 9.56 -9.52
CA ASP A 216 4.82 9.54 -8.08
C ASP A 216 6.03 8.99 -7.30
N ALA A 217 6.52 7.83 -7.72
CA ALA A 217 7.71 7.22 -7.14
C ALA A 217 8.96 8.12 -7.25
N PHE A 218 9.13 8.79 -8.39
CA PHE A 218 10.22 9.74 -8.59
C PHE A 218 10.09 10.95 -7.66
N CYS A 219 8.92 11.59 -7.62
CA CYS A 219 8.69 12.74 -6.75
C CYS A 219 8.89 12.39 -5.27
N LEU A 220 8.39 11.23 -4.83
CA LEU A 220 8.56 10.79 -3.47
C LEU A 220 10.02 10.47 -3.13
N GLY A 221 10.75 9.80 -4.02
CA GLY A 221 12.18 9.54 -3.82
C GLY A 221 13.01 10.84 -3.75
N GLN A 222 12.65 11.87 -4.53
CA GLN A 222 13.25 13.21 -4.40
C GLN A 222 12.98 13.83 -3.05
N ARG A 223 11.72 13.73 -2.53
CA ARG A 223 11.38 14.23 -1.18
C ARG A 223 12.18 13.51 -0.09
N GLN A 224 12.41 12.21 -0.27
CA GLN A 224 13.27 11.40 0.61
C GLN A 224 14.77 11.65 0.41
N THR A 225 15.14 12.45 -0.56
CA THR A 225 16.56 12.67 -0.96
C THR A 225 17.30 11.36 -1.27
N LEU A 226 16.62 10.42 -1.93
CA LEU A 226 17.23 9.14 -2.32
C LEU A 226 18.32 9.34 -3.38
N THR A 227 19.38 8.56 -3.26
CA THR A 227 20.56 8.57 -4.14
C THR A 227 20.95 7.12 -4.49
N PRO A 228 21.83 6.90 -5.48
CA PRO A 228 22.35 5.58 -5.82
C PRO A 228 23.13 4.87 -4.69
N GLN A 229 23.51 5.58 -3.64
CA GLN A 229 24.20 5.04 -2.47
C GLN A 229 23.24 4.55 -1.38
N ASP A 230 21.95 4.90 -1.48
CA ASP A 230 20.98 4.54 -0.47
C ASP A 230 20.55 3.07 -0.58
N LYS A 231 20.27 2.48 0.57
CA LYS A 231 19.63 1.18 0.72
C LYS A 231 18.31 1.37 1.42
N LEU A 232 17.23 1.23 0.65
CA LEU A 232 15.85 1.40 1.12
C LEU A 232 15.30 0.06 1.60
N PHE A 233 15.04 -0.07 2.90
CA PHE A 233 14.31 -1.21 3.44
C PHE A 233 12.80 -1.05 3.25
N CYS A 234 12.16 -2.06 2.69
CA CYS A 234 10.71 -2.11 2.49
C CYS A 234 10.09 -3.30 3.26
N PRO A 235 9.38 -3.06 4.35
CA PRO A 235 8.62 -4.08 5.08
C PRO A 235 7.24 -4.34 4.45
N LEU A 236 6.84 -3.53 3.48
CA LEU A 236 5.49 -3.54 2.91
C LEU A 236 5.31 -4.68 1.90
N PRO A 237 4.11 -5.28 1.83
CA PRO A 237 3.82 -6.28 0.82
C PRO A 237 3.71 -5.65 -0.58
N PHE A 238 4.26 -6.35 -1.59
CA PHE A 238 4.25 -5.88 -2.98
C PHE A 238 2.87 -5.93 -3.64
N PHE A 239 1.94 -6.70 -3.11
CA PHE A 239 0.55 -6.64 -3.60
C PHE A 239 -0.17 -5.32 -3.24
N HIS A 240 0.48 -4.43 -2.49
CA HIS A 240 -0.02 -3.10 -2.13
C HIS A 240 0.85 -2.01 -2.77
N VAL A 241 0.23 -0.90 -3.19
CA VAL A 241 0.94 0.24 -3.82
C VAL A 241 2.07 0.82 -2.95
N GLY A 242 1.97 0.71 -1.62
CA GLY A 242 3.05 1.12 -0.71
C GLY A 242 4.34 0.34 -0.94
N GLY A 243 4.25 -0.96 -1.20
CA GLY A 243 5.39 -1.81 -1.55
C GLY A 243 5.75 -1.71 -3.04
N ALA A 244 4.78 -2.00 -3.92
CA ALA A 244 5.00 -2.10 -5.36
C ALA A 244 5.36 -0.77 -6.05
N VAL A 245 4.83 0.35 -5.56
CA VAL A 245 5.00 1.67 -6.21
C VAL A 245 5.94 2.55 -5.38
N ILE A 246 5.46 3.08 -4.26
CA ILE A 246 6.20 4.12 -3.53
C ILE A 246 7.38 3.63 -2.69
N SER A 247 7.70 2.35 -2.72
CA SER A 247 8.98 1.84 -2.21
C SER A 247 9.83 1.27 -3.35
N THR A 248 9.33 0.26 -4.07
CA THR A 248 10.09 -0.41 -5.15
C THR A 248 10.47 0.56 -6.26
N LEU A 249 9.50 1.32 -6.79
CA LEU A 249 9.79 2.21 -7.91
C LEU A 249 10.55 3.46 -7.44
N SER A 250 10.39 3.92 -6.19
CA SER A 250 11.22 5.02 -5.67
C SER A 250 12.70 4.62 -5.61
N ALA A 251 12.99 3.37 -5.21
CA ALA A 251 14.36 2.85 -5.26
C ALA A 251 14.86 2.77 -6.72
N ILE A 252 14.08 2.22 -7.64
CA ILE A 252 14.47 2.08 -9.05
C ILE A 252 14.70 3.46 -9.70
N THR A 253 13.80 4.41 -9.55
CA THR A 253 13.91 5.75 -10.17
C THR A 253 15.12 6.55 -9.69
N HIS A 254 15.69 6.20 -8.53
CA HIS A 254 16.87 6.84 -7.93
C HIS A 254 18.12 5.96 -7.94
N ALA A 255 18.07 4.82 -8.65
CA ALA A 255 19.16 3.84 -8.71
C ALA A 255 19.63 3.34 -7.32
N ALA A 256 18.79 3.44 -6.30
CA ALA A 256 19.02 2.95 -4.94
C ALA A 256 18.81 1.44 -4.84
N SER A 257 19.40 0.81 -3.82
CA SER A 257 19.14 -0.61 -3.54
C SER A 257 17.83 -0.76 -2.77
N MET A 258 17.00 -1.73 -3.15
CA MET A 258 15.84 -2.14 -2.37
C MET A 258 16.15 -3.39 -1.57
N VAL A 259 15.95 -3.32 -0.26
CA VAL A 259 16.16 -4.41 0.70
C VAL A 259 14.79 -4.83 1.23
N PHE A 260 14.46 -6.13 1.20
CA PHE A 260 13.13 -6.58 1.60
C PHE A 260 13.11 -8.03 2.10
N LEU A 261 12.04 -8.35 2.83
CA LEU A 261 11.70 -9.69 3.30
C LEU A 261 10.52 -10.25 2.49
N GLU A 262 10.39 -11.57 2.45
CA GLU A 262 9.25 -12.25 1.84
C GLU A 262 7.91 -11.87 2.52
N THR A 263 7.95 -11.75 3.84
CA THR A 263 6.89 -11.22 4.69
C THR A 263 7.52 -10.45 5.85
N TYR A 264 6.79 -9.50 6.39
CA TYR A 264 7.27 -8.71 7.51
C TYR A 264 7.40 -9.57 8.78
N ASP A 265 8.56 -9.46 9.42
CA ASP A 265 8.87 -9.93 10.76
C ASP A 265 9.73 -8.87 11.45
N PRO A 266 9.42 -8.43 12.68
CA PRO A 266 10.14 -7.33 13.32
C PRO A 266 11.60 -7.67 13.65
N GLU A 267 11.88 -8.89 14.12
CA GLU A 267 13.25 -9.29 14.48
C GLU A 267 14.13 -9.46 13.24
N GLU A 268 13.62 -10.15 12.20
CA GLU A 268 14.33 -10.31 10.93
C GLU A 268 14.53 -8.95 10.23
N SER A 269 13.58 -8.02 10.40
CA SER A 269 13.74 -6.65 9.91
C SER A 269 14.89 -5.93 10.59
N LEU A 270 15.01 -6.02 11.92
CA LEU A 270 16.11 -5.41 12.68
C LEU A 270 17.46 -6.02 12.30
N LYS A 271 17.55 -7.35 12.17
CA LYS A 271 18.74 -8.06 11.70
C LYS A 271 19.16 -7.58 10.30
N LEU A 272 18.18 -7.42 9.40
CA LEU A 272 18.43 -7.01 8.02
C LEU A 272 18.85 -5.54 7.92
N LEU A 273 18.20 -4.64 8.69
CA LEU A 273 18.58 -3.23 8.79
C LEU A 273 20.06 -3.07 9.21
N GLN A 274 20.46 -3.80 10.26
CA GLN A 274 21.85 -3.80 10.75
C GLN A 274 22.80 -4.41 9.72
N ARG A 275 22.53 -5.65 9.24
CA ARG A 275 23.40 -6.38 8.32
C ARG A 275 23.68 -5.61 7.04
N GLU A 276 22.65 -5.05 6.44
CA GLU A 276 22.75 -4.32 5.19
C GLU A 276 23.10 -2.85 5.38
N ARG A 277 23.09 -2.34 6.62
CA ARG A 277 23.27 -0.92 6.94
C ARG A 277 22.33 -0.05 6.12
N CYS A 278 21.01 -0.36 6.19
CA CYS A 278 20.01 0.37 5.44
C CYS A 278 20.00 1.85 5.85
N THR A 279 19.90 2.74 4.86
CA THR A 279 19.93 4.20 5.06
C THR A 279 18.52 4.80 5.06
N ALA A 280 17.56 4.10 4.46
CA ALA A 280 16.19 4.52 4.35
C ALA A 280 15.22 3.38 4.68
N MET A 281 14.04 3.73 5.20
CA MET A 281 12.95 2.80 5.43
C MET A 281 11.60 3.49 5.21
N ASN A 282 10.72 2.82 4.49
CA ASN A 282 9.34 3.23 4.28
C ASN A 282 8.39 2.31 5.03
N GLY A 283 7.36 2.84 5.67
CA GLY A 283 6.45 1.97 6.39
C GLY A 283 5.22 2.65 6.97
N ILE A 284 4.33 1.81 7.48
CA ILE A 284 3.17 2.26 8.25
C ILE A 284 3.45 2.08 9.75
N GLU A 285 2.66 2.74 10.58
CA GLU A 285 2.70 2.70 12.04
C GLU A 285 3.11 1.34 12.62
N THR A 286 2.40 0.28 12.24
CA THR A 286 2.58 -1.06 12.79
C THR A 286 4.01 -1.59 12.64
N HIS A 287 4.64 -1.35 11.47
CA HIS A 287 6.02 -1.81 11.23
C HIS A 287 7.00 -1.18 12.21
N PHE A 288 6.91 0.12 12.39
CA PHE A 288 7.81 0.85 13.29
C PHE A 288 7.55 0.50 14.75
N LEU A 289 6.27 0.46 15.17
CA LEU A 289 5.89 0.08 16.54
C LEU A 289 6.45 -1.29 16.91
N MET A 290 6.24 -2.31 16.07
CA MET A 290 6.71 -3.66 16.32
C MET A 290 8.23 -3.76 16.41
N MET A 291 8.98 -2.95 15.66
CA MET A 291 10.44 -2.93 15.72
C MET A 291 10.97 -2.24 16.97
N TYR A 292 10.62 -0.96 17.21
CA TYR A 292 11.22 -0.24 18.34
C TYR A 292 10.65 -0.63 19.71
N GLN A 293 9.55 -1.39 19.74
CA GLN A 293 9.03 -2.03 20.95
C GLN A 293 9.49 -3.48 21.09
N HIS A 294 10.29 -4.02 20.16
CA HIS A 294 10.83 -5.36 20.28
C HIS A 294 11.72 -5.47 21.52
N PRO A 295 11.58 -6.52 22.35
CA PRO A 295 12.36 -6.66 23.60
C PRO A 295 13.87 -6.53 23.40
N ASP A 296 14.38 -7.05 22.30
CA ASP A 296 15.80 -7.03 21.96
C ASP A 296 16.21 -5.84 21.07
N TYR A 297 15.37 -4.83 20.88
CA TYR A 297 15.66 -3.69 19.99
C TYR A 297 17.03 -3.06 20.24
N SER A 298 17.41 -2.90 21.51
CA SER A 298 18.69 -2.29 21.91
C SER A 298 19.93 -3.11 21.50
N ARG A 299 19.77 -4.36 21.08
CA ARG A 299 20.87 -5.22 20.60
C ARG A 299 21.20 -4.98 19.12
N TYR A 300 20.35 -4.25 18.40
CA TYR A 300 20.51 -4.02 16.95
C TYR A 300 21.00 -2.61 16.67
N ASP A 301 22.05 -2.49 15.85
CA ASP A 301 22.51 -1.19 15.35
C ASP A 301 21.72 -0.77 14.12
N VAL A 302 20.80 0.17 14.29
CA VAL A 302 20.03 0.80 13.22
C VAL A 302 20.47 2.24 12.95
N ALA A 303 21.64 2.67 13.45
CA ALA A 303 22.12 4.05 13.37
C ALA A 303 22.36 4.55 11.93
N SER A 304 22.51 3.64 10.96
CA SER A 304 22.58 4.01 9.53
C SER A 304 21.26 4.53 8.97
N LEU A 305 20.13 4.20 9.61
CA LEU A 305 18.79 4.57 9.15
C LEU A 305 18.52 6.07 9.39
N LYS A 306 18.37 6.84 8.31
CA LYS A 306 18.21 8.30 8.39
C LYS A 306 16.99 8.83 7.66
N LYS A 307 16.53 8.16 6.62
CA LYS A 307 15.52 8.64 5.66
C LYS A 307 14.32 7.72 5.63
N GLY A 308 13.22 8.22 5.12
CA GLY A 308 12.03 7.42 4.83
C GLY A 308 10.74 8.14 5.13
N TRP A 309 9.65 7.47 4.87
CA TRP A 309 8.33 8.00 5.23
C TRP A 309 7.59 7.07 6.19
N VAL A 310 6.72 7.68 6.98
CA VAL A 310 5.84 7.00 7.92
C VAL A 310 4.40 7.40 7.62
N ILE A 311 3.51 6.42 7.54
CA ILE A 311 2.06 6.65 7.62
C ILE A 311 1.59 6.22 9.00
N GLY A 312 1.18 7.17 9.81
CA GLY A 312 0.73 6.92 11.19
C GLY A 312 0.44 8.21 11.95
N PRO A 313 -0.04 8.08 13.19
CA PRO A 313 -0.26 9.22 14.08
C PRO A 313 1.03 10.00 14.36
N ALA A 314 0.87 11.27 14.74
CA ALA A 314 1.97 12.18 15.06
C ALA A 314 2.98 11.58 16.06
N GLU A 315 2.50 10.89 17.09
CA GLU A 315 3.31 10.24 18.11
C GLU A 315 4.21 9.13 17.56
N VAL A 316 3.75 8.42 16.50
CA VAL A 316 4.57 7.39 15.85
C VAL A 316 5.68 8.04 15.02
N VAL A 317 5.36 9.09 14.26
CA VAL A 317 6.37 9.85 13.49
C VAL A 317 7.44 10.42 14.43
N ARG A 318 7.03 11.00 15.57
CA ARG A 318 7.94 11.49 16.62
C ARG A 318 8.81 10.36 17.18
N SER A 319 8.20 9.22 17.52
CA SER A 319 8.92 8.05 18.05
C SER A 319 9.94 7.49 17.07
N VAL A 320 9.62 7.46 15.78
CA VAL A 320 10.57 7.04 14.72
C VAL A 320 11.76 7.99 14.65
N TYR A 321 11.53 9.29 14.72
CA TYR A 321 12.60 10.29 14.79
C TYR A 321 13.49 10.09 16.03
N GLU A 322 12.89 10.00 17.22
CA GLU A 322 13.60 9.98 18.50
C GLU A 322 14.27 8.63 18.81
N LYS A 323 13.54 7.52 18.59
CA LYS A 323 13.99 6.17 19.01
C LYS A 323 14.81 5.46 17.94
N MET A 324 14.47 5.66 16.66
CA MET A 324 15.17 5.01 15.55
C MET A 324 16.22 5.91 14.90
N GLY A 325 16.30 7.19 15.28
CA GLY A 325 17.27 8.14 14.73
C GLY A 325 17.04 8.51 13.27
N MET A 326 15.81 8.34 12.75
CA MET A 326 15.44 8.72 11.39
C MET A 326 15.24 10.24 11.28
N THR A 327 16.33 11.00 11.28
CA THR A 327 16.30 12.47 11.26
C THR A 327 15.63 13.06 10.04
N GLY A 328 15.61 12.35 8.91
CA GLY A 328 14.94 12.72 7.67
C GLY A 328 13.58 12.01 7.48
N VAL A 329 12.88 11.63 8.57
CA VAL A 329 11.54 11.04 8.47
C VAL A 329 10.56 12.02 7.85
N LEU A 330 9.73 11.55 6.92
CA LEU A 330 8.67 12.30 6.24
C LEU A 330 7.30 11.76 6.62
N ASN A 331 6.30 12.65 6.61
CA ASN A 331 4.90 12.29 6.63
C ASN A 331 4.31 12.47 5.24
N ILE A 332 3.40 11.59 4.84
CA ILE A 332 2.80 11.56 3.51
C ILE A 332 1.29 11.37 3.57
N TYR A 333 0.59 11.83 2.56
CA TYR A 333 -0.82 11.54 2.35
C TYR A 333 -1.09 11.11 0.92
N GLY A 334 -1.95 10.12 0.77
CA GLY A 334 -2.47 9.66 -0.50
C GLY A 334 -3.31 8.39 -0.39
N THR A 335 -3.89 8.00 -1.51
CA THR A 335 -4.77 6.82 -1.64
C THR A 335 -4.35 6.00 -2.85
N SER A 336 -4.83 4.77 -2.98
CA SER A 336 -4.56 3.96 -4.19
C SER A 336 -5.01 4.67 -5.46
N GLU A 337 -6.08 5.46 -5.37
CA GLU A 337 -6.66 6.23 -6.46
C GLU A 337 -5.81 7.44 -6.89
N THR A 338 -4.73 7.74 -6.14
CA THR A 338 -3.82 8.88 -6.41
C THR A 338 -2.39 8.46 -6.71
N SER A 339 -2.14 7.26 -7.22
CA SER A 339 -0.89 6.69 -7.76
C SER A 339 0.30 6.40 -6.82
N PRO A 340 0.26 6.23 -5.53
CA PRO A 340 -0.72 6.44 -4.45
C PRO A 340 -0.45 7.67 -3.57
N ASN A 341 0.38 8.63 -3.95
CA ASN A 341 0.77 9.75 -3.09
C ASN A 341 0.31 11.09 -3.67
N VAL A 342 -0.03 12.03 -2.81
CA VAL A 342 -0.52 13.37 -3.15
C VAL A 342 0.39 14.43 -2.59
N THR A 343 0.62 14.37 -1.28
CA THR A 343 1.41 15.35 -0.53
C THR A 343 2.49 14.68 0.29
N THR A 344 3.58 15.38 0.50
CA THR A 344 4.71 14.91 1.30
C THR A 344 5.38 16.11 1.95
N THR A 345 5.81 15.97 3.21
CA THR A 345 6.68 16.95 3.89
C THR A 345 8.09 16.94 3.26
N PHE A 346 8.93 17.90 3.63
CA PHE A 346 10.32 17.95 3.19
C PHE A 346 11.27 17.55 4.33
N VAL A 347 12.45 17.02 3.99
CA VAL A 347 13.48 16.69 4.98
C VAL A 347 13.93 17.91 5.78
N ASP A 348 13.97 19.08 5.13
CA ASP A 348 14.40 20.35 5.74
C ASP A 348 13.29 21.07 6.50
N ASP A 349 12.05 20.56 6.49
CA ASP A 349 10.98 21.12 7.30
C ASP A 349 11.29 20.97 8.80
N PRO A 350 10.87 21.92 9.65
CA PRO A 350 10.90 21.75 11.10
C PRO A 350 10.20 20.44 11.50
N LEU A 351 10.76 19.73 12.49
CA LEU A 351 10.24 18.44 12.94
C LEU A 351 8.74 18.49 13.27
N GLU A 352 8.31 19.54 13.99
CA GLU A 352 6.91 19.72 14.37
C GLU A 352 5.98 19.84 13.15
N LEU A 353 6.44 20.46 12.07
CA LEU A 353 5.67 20.55 10.83
C LEU A 353 5.55 19.18 10.16
N ARG A 354 6.64 18.40 10.12
CA ARG A 354 6.64 17.03 9.58
C ARG A 354 5.75 16.08 10.38
N ILE A 355 5.70 16.24 11.69
CA ILE A 355 4.88 15.41 12.58
C ILE A 355 3.39 15.74 12.46
N ASN A 356 3.06 17.03 12.40
CA ASN A 356 1.67 17.50 12.54
C ASN A 356 0.98 17.81 11.20
N SER A 357 1.66 17.58 10.07
CA SER A 357 1.08 17.78 8.74
C SER A 357 1.47 16.65 7.78
N HIS A 358 0.87 16.66 6.60
CA HIS A 358 1.15 15.69 5.54
C HIS A 358 1.83 16.34 4.32
N GLY A 359 2.33 17.57 4.51
CA GLY A 359 3.15 18.28 3.52
C GLY A 359 2.38 19.01 2.43
N LEU A 360 3.12 19.35 1.38
CA LEU A 360 2.62 20.04 0.19
C LEU A 360 2.40 19.08 -0.97
N PRO A 361 1.46 19.39 -1.88
CA PRO A 361 1.25 18.61 -3.09
C PRO A 361 2.54 18.47 -3.92
N HIS A 362 2.65 17.36 -4.64
CA HIS A 362 3.67 17.24 -5.68
C HIS A 362 3.41 18.25 -6.80
N ALA A 363 4.47 18.63 -7.52
CA ALA A 363 4.36 19.59 -8.63
C ALA A 363 3.29 19.14 -9.64
N GLU A 364 2.46 20.08 -10.10
CA GLU A 364 1.34 19.86 -11.01
C GLU A 364 0.22 18.94 -10.46
N THR A 365 0.16 18.77 -9.13
CA THR A 365 -0.98 18.18 -8.42
C THR A 365 -1.70 19.29 -7.67
N GLU A 366 -3.01 19.35 -7.83
CA GLU A 366 -3.86 20.32 -7.17
C GLU A 366 -4.63 19.64 -6.03
N VAL A 367 -4.74 20.33 -4.90
CA VAL A 367 -5.54 19.91 -3.74
C VAL A 367 -6.47 21.03 -3.34
N LYS A 368 -7.73 20.72 -3.13
CA LYS A 368 -8.71 21.64 -2.52
C LYS A 368 -9.48 20.93 -1.42
N ILE A 369 -10.03 21.72 -0.51
CA ILE A 369 -10.94 21.22 0.52
C ILE A 369 -12.34 21.68 0.17
N VAL A 370 -13.32 20.77 0.22
CA VAL A 370 -14.72 21.08 -0.08
C VAL A 370 -15.64 20.73 1.09
N GLU A 371 -16.73 21.44 1.21
CA GLU A 371 -17.82 21.06 2.10
C GLU A 371 -18.46 19.76 1.58
N PRO A 372 -18.47 18.66 2.36
CA PRO A 372 -18.92 17.36 1.87
C PRO A 372 -20.37 17.32 1.39
N ALA A 373 -21.25 18.17 1.97
CA ALA A 373 -22.67 18.18 1.61
C ALA A 373 -22.96 18.94 0.32
N THR A 374 -22.17 19.96 -0.01
CA THR A 374 -22.45 20.90 -1.12
C THR A 374 -21.41 20.82 -2.25
N GLY A 375 -20.23 20.25 -1.99
CA GLY A 375 -19.09 20.25 -2.92
C GLY A 375 -18.43 21.63 -3.10
N VAL A 376 -18.86 22.65 -2.36
CA VAL A 376 -18.31 24.01 -2.45
C VAL A 376 -16.94 24.05 -1.79
N THR A 377 -15.97 24.65 -2.50
CA THR A 377 -14.62 24.85 -1.93
C THR A 377 -14.68 25.76 -0.71
N ILE A 378 -14.06 25.33 0.38
CA ILE A 378 -14.01 26.07 1.65
C ILE A 378 -12.64 26.72 1.87
N LEU A 379 -12.61 27.72 2.75
CA LEU A 379 -11.40 28.48 3.07
C LEU A 379 -10.37 27.61 3.84
N ALA A 380 -9.09 27.94 3.67
CA ALA A 380 -8.02 27.34 4.46
C ALA A 380 -8.28 27.49 5.98
N GLY A 381 -7.88 26.48 6.74
CA GLY A 381 -8.12 26.37 8.18
C GLY A 381 -9.45 25.71 8.56
N LYS A 382 -10.37 25.49 7.62
CA LYS A 382 -11.61 24.73 7.84
C LYS A 382 -11.48 23.30 7.34
N GLU A 383 -12.04 22.37 8.11
CA GLU A 383 -12.06 20.95 7.75
C GLU A 383 -13.16 20.64 6.73
N GLY A 384 -12.83 19.81 5.75
CA GLY A 384 -13.77 19.29 4.76
C GLY A 384 -13.18 18.12 3.99
N GLU A 385 -13.84 17.69 2.91
CA GLU A 385 -13.35 16.60 2.06
C GLU A 385 -12.15 17.05 1.23
N ILE A 386 -11.11 16.23 1.22
CA ILE A 386 -9.93 16.42 0.38
C ILE A 386 -10.28 16.01 -1.05
N CYS A 387 -10.17 16.94 -1.99
CA CYS A 387 -10.28 16.66 -3.42
C CYS A 387 -8.94 16.87 -4.11
N VAL A 388 -8.62 15.97 -5.05
CA VAL A 388 -7.33 15.94 -5.75
C VAL A 388 -7.54 15.99 -7.25
N ARG A 389 -6.74 16.79 -7.96
CA ARG A 389 -6.70 16.81 -9.42
C ARG A 389 -5.25 16.84 -9.90
N GLY A 390 -4.94 16.09 -10.94
CA GLY A 390 -3.61 16.07 -11.52
C GLY A 390 -3.26 14.75 -12.20
N TRP A 391 -2.00 14.65 -12.56
CA TRP A 391 -1.42 13.48 -13.23
C TRP A 391 -1.48 12.18 -12.39
N ASN A 392 -1.55 12.32 -11.08
CA ASN A 392 -1.57 11.21 -10.13
C ASN A 392 -2.96 10.57 -9.96
N VAL A 393 -4.03 11.21 -10.43
CA VAL A 393 -5.38 10.64 -10.33
C VAL A 393 -5.53 9.43 -11.25
N MET A 394 -6.13 8.36 -10.73
CA MET A 394 -6.42 7.12 -11.46
C MET A 394 -7.19 7.37 -12.76
N LYS A 395 -7.11 6.43 -13.71
CA LYS A 395 -7.95 6.44 -14.92
C LYS A 395 -9.40 6.01 -14.66
N GLY A 396 -9.73 5.62 -13.44
CA GLY A 396 -11.03 5.15 -12.98
C GLY A 396 -11.00 3.74 -12.42
N TYR A 397 -12.18 3.19 -12.12
CA TYR A 397 -12.36 1.80 -11.67
C TYR A 397 -12.69 0.89 -12.84
N TYR A 398 -11.92 -0.18 -13.03
CA TYR A 398 -12.11 -1.11 -14.15
C TYR A 398 -13.50 -1.72 -14.17
N LYS A 399 -14.21 -1.59 -15.30
CA LYS A 399 -15.62 -2.03 -15.50
C LYS A 399 -16.61 -1.47 -14.49
N LYS A 400 -16.32 -0.31 -13.89
CA LYS A 400 -17.18 0.35 -12.90
C LYS A 400 -17.38 1.84 -13.24
N PRO A 401 -17.99 2.17 -14.40
CA PRO A 401 -18.14 3.56 -14.84
C PRO A 401 -19.00 4.41 -13.89
N ALA A 402 -20.04 3.84 -13.29
CA ALA A 402 -20.87 4.57 -12.34
C ALA A 402 -20.13 4.94 -11.05
N GLU A 403 -19.30 4.02 -10.52
CA GLU A 403 -18.45 4.28 -9.36
C GLU A 403 -17.33 5.27 -9.71
N THR A 404 -16.79 5.22 -10.93
CA THR A 404 -15.80 6.18 -11.41
C THR A 404 -16.41 7.59 -11.47
N ALA A 405 -17.60 7.75 -12.05
CA ALA A 405 -18.28 9.04 -12.14
C ALA A 405 -18.69 9.62 -10.76
N LYS A 406 -18.86 8.76 -9.75
CA LYS A 406 -19.06 9.20 -8.36
C LYS A 406 -17.77 9.66 -7.68
N ALA A 407 -16.65 9.05 -8.06
CA ALA A 407 -15.35 9.35 -7.45
C ALA A 407 -14.64 10.54 -8.13
N ILE A 408 -14.79 10.68 -9.45
CA ILE A 408 -14.15 11.75 -10.24
C ILE A 408 -15.25 12.60 -10.86
N ASP A 409 -15.29 13.88 -10.51
CA ASP A 409 -16.28 14.82 -11.02
C ASP A 409 -16.00 15.25 -12.48
N ALA A 410 -16.92 16.02 -13.07
CA ALA A 410 -16.83 16.48 -14.45
C ALA A 410 -15.63 17.44 -14.71
N GLN A 411 -15.07 18.04 -13.67
CA GLN A 411 -13.87 18.90 -13.73
C GLN A 411 -12.57 18.12 -13.48
N GLY A 412 -12.64 16.79 -13.30
CA GLY A 412 -11.49 15.92 -13.05
C GLY A 412 -11.01 15.88 -11.61
N TRP A 413 -11.79 16.38 -10.66
CA TRP A 413 -11.46 16.26 -9.24
C TRP A 413 -11.87 14.89 -8.70
N LEU A 414 -10.90 14.20 -8.12
CA LEU A 414 -11.14 13.00 -7.34
C LEU A 414 -11.63 13.38 -5.93
N HIS A 415 -12.81 12.95 -5.58
CA HIS A 415 -13.36 12.99 -4.22
C HIS A 415 -12.82 11.79 -3.45
N THR A 416 -11.93 12.05 -2.48
CA THR A 416 -11.20 10.98 -1.81
C THR A 416 -12.00 10.26 -0.73
N GLY A 417 -13.05 10.90 -0.21
CA GLY A 417 -13.78 10.48 0.98
C GLY A 417 -12.96 10.62 2.27
N ASP A 418 -11.81 11.26 2.19
CA ASP A 418 -10.94 11.58 3.31
C ASP A 418 -11.15 13.04 3.72
N LEU A 419 -11.08 13.32 5.02
CA LEU A 419 -11.21 14.65 5.59
C LEU A 419 -9.86 15.25 5.90
N GLY A 420 -9.78 16.57 5.77
CA GLY A 420 -8.58 17.32 6.07
C GLY A 420 -8.79 18.82 5.99
N LEU A 421 -7.74 19.54 6.26
CA LEU A 421 -7.67 20.98 6.10
C LEU A 421 -6.32 21.40 5.50
N ILE A 422 -6.30 22.57 4.87
CA ILE A 422 -5.06 23.23 4.47
C ILE A 422 -4.75 24.28 5.55
N ASP A 423 -3.58 24.17 6.16
CA ASP A 423 -3.14 25.14 7.16
C ASP A 423 -2.97 26.52 6.51
N PRO A 424 -3.62 27.58 7.03
CA PRO A 424 -3.62 28.90 6.41
C PRO A 424 -2.28 29.64 6.46
N GLN A 425 -1.37 29.24 7.35
CA GLN A 425 -0.07 29.88 7.51
C GLN A 425 1.00 29.22 6.65
N THR A 426 0.96 27.89 6.56
CA THR A 426 2.00 27.09 5.89
C THR A 426 1.58 26.57 4.52
N GLY A 427 0.28 26.48 4.25
CA GLY A 427 -0.28 25.84 3.07
C GLY A 427 -0.24 24.31 3.11
N TYR A 428 0.23 23.70 4.21
CA TYR A 428 0.39 22.27 4.35
C TYR A 428 -0.95 21.57 4.55
N LEU A 429 -1.12 20.42 3.90
CA LEU A 429 -2.28 19.56 4.12
C LEU A 429 -2.17 18.87 5.48
N LYS A 430 -3.27 18.84 6.21
CA LYS A 430 -3.44 18.02 7.40
C LYS A 430 -4.62 17.09 7.18
N PHE A 431 -4.34 15.80 7.04
CA PHE A 431 -5.37 14.75 7.03
C PHE A 431 -5.91 14.56 8.45
N THR A 432 -7.22 14.55 8.63
CA THR A 432 -7.90 14.48 9.94
C THR A 432 -8.72 13.21 10.14
N GLY A 433 -8.92 12.43 9.08
CA GLY A 433 -9.64 11.16 9.16
C GLY A 433 -10.41 10.82 7.90
N ARG A 434 -11.26 9.79 7.99
CA ARG A 434 -12.16 9.42 6.89
C ARG A 434 -13.57 9.85 7.19
N PHE A 435 -14.26 10.36 6.19
CA PHE A 435 -15.66 10.77 6.34
C PHE A 435 -16.53 9.63 6.93
N LYS A 436 -16.32 8.40 6.51
CA LYS A 436 -17.04 7.22 7.01
C LYS A 436 -16.66 6.78 8.43
N ASP A 437 -15.51 7.23 8.96
CA ASP A 437 -15.00 6.90 10.29
C ASP A 437 -15.24 8.05 11.29
N MET A 438 -15.88 9.14 10.84
CA MET A 438 -16.33 10.23 11.72
C MET A 438 -17.50 9.77 12.58
N LEU A 439 -17.41 10.03 13.88
CA LEU A 439 -18.50 9.82 14.81
C LEU A 439 -19.40 11.06 14.88
N ARG A 440 -20.69 10.84 15.02
CA ARG A 440 -21.70 11.90 15.21
C ARG A 440 -22.18 11.91 16.65
N VAL A 441 -21.46 12.63 17.53
CA VAL A 441 -21.72 12.63 18.97
C VAL A 441 -22.54 13.87 19.35
N GLY A 442 -23.84 13.72 19.55
CA GLY A 442 -24.71 14.81 20.00
C GLY A 442 -24.76 16.00 19.02
N GLY A 443 -24.62 15.73 17.72
CA GLY A 443 -24.57 16.76 16.65
C GLY A 443 -23.16 17.23 16.31
N GLU A 444 -22.15 16.91 17.13
CA GLU A 444 -20.75 17.24 16.88
C GLU A 444 -20.06 16.14 16.06
N ASN A 445 -19.17 16.56 15.15
CA ASN A 445 -18.29 15.65 14.41
C ASN A 445 -17.04 15.34 15.23
N VAL A 446 -16.77 14.06 15.45
CA VAL A 446 -15.58 13.61 16.19
C VAL A 446 -14.72 12.73 15.30
N SER A 447 -13.50 13.15 15.04
CA SER A 447 -12.52 12.31 14.35
C SER A 447 -12.08 11.16 15.26
N ALA A 448 -12.34 9.92 14.83
CA ALA A 448 -11.85 8.74 15.53
C ALA A 448 -10.32 8.80 15.67
N MET A 449 -9.62 9.21 14.60
CA MET A 449 -8.16 9.32 14.57
C MET A 449 -7.62 10.35 15.58
N GLU A 450 -8.30 11.47 15.79
CA GLU A 450 -7.90 12.46 16.80
C GLU A 450 -7.94 11.84 18.20
N VAL A 451 -9.02 11.10 18.51
CA VAL A 451 -9.17 10.43 19.81
C VAL A 451 -8.14 9.31 19.97
N GLU A 452 -7.89 8.53 18.92
CA GLU A 452 -6.86 7.49 18.88
C GLU A 452 -5.46 8.06 19.16
N SER A 453 -5.09 9.14 18.45
CA SER A 453 -3.82 9.84 18.64
C SER A 453 -3.67 10.35 20.07
N PHE A 454 -4.73 10.90 20.64
CA PHE A 454 -4.72 11.33 22.03
C PHE A 454 -4.53 10.16 23.01
N MET A 455 -5.24 9.03 22.78
CA MET A 455 -5.09 7.83 23.60
C MET A 455 -3.67 7.26 23.61
N LEU A 456 -2.96 7.36 22.48
CA LEU A 456 -1.56 6.91 22.35
C LEU A 456 -0.59 7.73 23.23
N THR A 457 -0.97 8.93 23.67
CA THR A 457 -0.17 9.73 24.62
C THR A 457 -0.23 9.18 26.05
N HIS A 458 -1.14 8.25 26.35
CA HIS A 458 -1.22 7.61 27.65
C HIS A 458 -0.05 6.65 27.86
N PRO A 459 0.70 6.72 29.00
CA PRO A 459 1.97 5.97 29.19
C PRO A 459 1.82 4.44 29.04
N LYS A 460 0.66 3.90 29.37
CA LYS A 460 0.39 2.44 29.34
C LYS A 460 -0.20 1.95 28.02
N VAL A 461 -0.70 2.85 27.15
CA VAL A 461 -1.33 2.44 25.88
C VAL A 461 -0.26 2.13 24.85
N LYS A 462 -0.36 0.97 24.23
CA LYS A 462 0.49 0.55 23.11
C LYS A 462 -0.14 0.91 21.77
N GLN A 463 -1.45 0.63 21.64
CA GLN A 463 -2.22 0.91 20.43
C GLN A 463 -3.67 1.25 20.77
N ALA A 464 -4.29 2.15 19.99
CA ALA A 464 -5.65 2.58 20.19
C ALA A 464 -6.43 2.62 18.88
N GLN A 465 -7.69 2.17 18.92
CA GLN A 465 -8.65 2.35 17.83
C GLN A 465 -9.99 2.76 18.40
N VAL A 466 -10.69 3.66 17.71
CA VAL A 466 -12.00 4.16 18.13
C VAL A 466 -13.01 3.94 17.02
N VAL A 467 -14.17 3.41 17.40
CA VAL A 467 -15.31 3.22 16.51
C VAL A 467 -16.57 3.85 17.10
N GLY A 468 -17.44 4.34 16.25
CA GLY A 468 -18.74 4.84 16.67
C GLY A 468 -19.72 3.71 16.93
N VAL A 469 -20.46 3.82 18.03
CA VAL A 469 -21.54 2.91 18.40
C VAL A 469 -22.82 3.70 18.70
N PRO A 470 -24.00 3.14 18.39
CA PRO A 470 -25.27 3.84 18.61
C PRO A 470 -25.48 4.22 20.09
N ASP A 471 -26.00 5.42 20.31
CA ASP A 471 -26.42 5.92 21.63
C ASP A 471 -27.82 6.55 21.52
N PRO A 472 -28.77 6.20 22.40
CA PRO A 472 -30.15 6.69 22.35
C PRO A 472 -30.27 8.22 22.49
N ARG A 473 -29.33 8.88 23.17
CA ARG A 473 -29.38 10.31 23.45
C ARG A 473 -28.51 11.13 22.51
N LEU A 474 -27.31 10.60 22.18
CA LEU A 474 -26.31 11.34 21.42
C LEU A 474 -26.19 10.87 19.97
N THR A 475 -27.09 10.00 19.52
CA THR A 475 -27.08 9.33 18.21
C THR A 475 -25.94 8.31 18.13
N GLU A 476 -24.71 8.71 18.41
CA GLU A 476 -23.52 7.87 18.42
C GLU A 476 -22.55 8.32 19.53
N VAL A 477 -21.75 7.39 20.05
CA VAL A 477 -20.67 7.66 21.00
C VAL A 477 -19.44 6.84 20.65
N GLY A 478 -18.26 7.29 21.05
CA GLY A 478 -17.02 6.55 20.86
C GLY A 478 -16.92 5.32 21.74
N MET A 479 -16.44 4.21 21.16
CA MET A 479 -15.93 3.04 21.87
C MET A 479 -14.47 2.85 21.50
N ALA A 480 -13.58 2.97 22.50
CA ALA A 480 -12.14 2.80 22.34
C ALA A 480 -11.73 1.34 22.56
N PHE A 481 -10.97 0.78 21.64
CA PHE A 481 -10.27 -0.48 21.76
C PHE A 481 -8.80 -0.18 22.02
N LEU A 482 -8.24 -0.71 23.10
CA LEU A 482 -6.88 -0.40 23.54
C LEU A 482 -6.06 -1.67 23.72
N GLU A 483 -4.88 -1.71 23.14
CA GLU A 483 -3.83 -2.67 23.48
C GLU A 483 -2.90 -2.00 24.50
N ILE A 484 -2.66 -2.66 25.61
CA ILE A 484 -1.81 -2.17 26.69
C ILE A 484 -0.39 -2.71 26.51
N LYS A 485 0.60 -1.92 26.88
CA LYS A 485 2.01 -2.32 26.84
C LYS A 485 2.26 -3.54 27.72
N GLU A 486 3.15 -4.41 27.29
CA GLU A 486 3.51 -5.63 28.01
C GLU A 486 3.96 -5.35 29.44
N GLY A 487 3.52 -6.17 30.37
CA GLY A 487 3.81 -6.00 31.80
C GLY A 487 3.02 -4.89 32.50
N MET A 488 2.15 -4.16 31.76
CA MET A 488 1.31 -3.11 32.34
C MET A 488 -0.16 -3.52 32.40
N SER A 489 -0.92 -2.84 33.25
CA SER A 489 -2.38 -2.95 33.30
C SER A 489 -3.01 -1.58 33.44
N ALA A 490 -4.19 -1.42 32.90
CA ALA A 490 -5.00 -0.21 33.04
C ALA A 490 -6.47 -0.57 33.24
N THR A 491 -7.21 0.31 33.89
CA THR A 491 -8.67 0.17 34.04
C THR A 491 -9.39 1.14 33.11
N GLU A 492 -10.65 0.86 32.79
CA GLU A 492 -11.51 1.76 32.01
C GLU A 492 -11.57 3.16 32.67
N GLU A 493 -11.72 3.21 34.00
CA GLU A 493 -11.76 4.45 34.77
C GLU A 493 -10.46 5.27 34.65
N GLU A 494 -9.32 4.61 34.69
CA GLU A 494 -8.01 5.26 34.52
C GLU A 494 -7.91 5.95 33.16
N ILE A 495 -8.27 5.23 32.09
CA ILE A 495 -8.23 5.77 30.72
C ILE A 495 -9.22 6.93 30.54
N LEU A 496 -10.46 6.77 31.01
CA LEU A 496 -11.47 7.84 30.91
C LEU A 496 -11.09 9.06 31.75
N SER A 497 -10.50 8.85 32.92
CA SER A 497 -10.02 9.94 33.77
C SER A 497 -8.85 10.68 33.14
N PHE A 498 -7.97 9.99 32.42
CA PHE A 498 -6.89 10.61 31.66
C PHE A 498 -7.39 11.59 30.60
N CYS A 499 -8.56 11.31 29.99
CA CYS A 499 -9.17 12.16 28.97
C CYS A 499 -9.84 13.43 29.55
N LYS A 500 -10.36 13.36 30.79
CA LYS A 500 -11.11 14.47 31.39
C LYS A 500 -10.27 15.73 31.51
N GLY A 501 -10.84 16.83 31.02
CA GLY A 501 -10.18 18.16 31.04
C GLY A 501 -9.04 18.33 30.06
N LYS A 502 -8.66 17.28 29.29
CA LYS A 502 -7.59 17.35 28.28
C LYS A 502 -8.13 17.33 26.86
N ILE A 503 -9.26 16.70 26.62
CA ILE A 503 -10.01 16.77 25.36
C ILE A 503 -11.46 17.16 25.63
N ALA A 504 -12.17 17.63 24.61
CA ALA A 504 -13.58 18.01 24.76
C ALA A 504 -14.44 16.81 25.22
N ASN A 505 -15.41 17.05 26.08
CA ASN A 505 -16.20 15.96 26.70
C ASN A 505 -16.91 15.07 25.68
N PHE A 506 -17.37 15.62 24.57
CA PHE A 506 -18.02 14.87 23.49
C PHE A 506 -17.03 13.97 22.69
N LYS A 507 -15.72 14.21 22.80
CA LYS A 507 -14.66 13.38 22.21
C LYS A 507 -14.25 12.21 23.11
N ILE A 508 -14.58 12.25 24.41
CA ILE A 508 -14.21 11.19 25.34
C ILE A 508 -15.03 9.94 25.00
N PRO A 509 -14.39 8.80 24.72
CA PRO A 509 -15.10 7.55 24.48
C PRO A 509 -15.98 7.19 25.67
N ARG A 510 -17.18 6.68 25.40
CA ARG A 510 -18.08 6.22 26.45
C ARG A 510 -17.73 4.84 26.98
N TYR A 511 -17.05 4.05 26.17
CA TYR A 511 -16.65 2.69 26.47
C TYR A 511 -15.19 2.48 26.14
N VAL A 512 -14.50 1.70 27.00
CA VAL A 512 -13.13 1.24 26.75
C VAL A 512 -13.10 -0.29 26.79
N ILE A 513 -12.46 -0.89 25.80
CA ILE A 513 -12.27 -2.33 25.69
C ILE A 513 -10.79 -2.62 25.53
N PHE A 514 -10.27 -3.48 26.39
CA PHE A 514 -8.89 -3.94 26.26
C PHE A 514 -8.84 -5.16 25.35
N VAL A 515 -7.92 -5.13 24.38
CA VAL A 515 -7.68 -6.21 23.41
C VAL A 515 -6.24 -6.69 23.54
N LYS A 516 -6.01 -7.97 23.22
CA LYS A 516 -4.65 -8.53 23.15
C LYS A 516 -3.99 -8.22 21.82
N GLU A 517 -4.79 -8.16 20.76
CA GLU A 517 -4.35 -7.88 19.39
C GLU A 517 -5.50 -7.27 18.57
N PHE A 518 -5.15 -6.53 17.53
CA PHE A 518 -6.13 -5.97 16.60
C PHE A 518 -6.31 -6.85 15.37
N PRO A 519 -7.55 -6.96 14.82
CA PRO A 519 -7.76 -7.59 13.54
C PRO A 519 -7.12 -6.75 12.43
N MET A 520 -6.16 -7.32 11.69
CA MET A 520 -5.41 -6.60 10.67
C MET A 520 -5.72 -7.10 9.25
N THR A 521 -5.55 -6.21 8.27
CA THR A 521 -5.49 -6.57 6.85
C THR A 521 -4.15 -7.21 6.51
N GLY A 522 -4.03 -7.78 5.32
CA GLY A 522 -2.76 -8.31 4.82
C GLY A 522 -1.64 -7.28 4.69
N SER A 523 -2.00 -5.99 4.59
CA SER A 523 -1.04 -4.88 4.56
C SER A 523 -0.71 -4.30 5.94
N GLY A 524 -1.16 -4.94 7.04
CA GLY A 524 -0.92 -4.48 8.41
C GLY A 524 -1.85 -3.36 8.88
N LYS A 525 -2.90 -3.01 8.12
CA LYS A 525 -3.90 -2.01 8.54
C LYS A 525 -4.97 -2.64 9.42
N ILE A 526 -5.35 -1.96 10.50
CA ILE A 526 -6.41 -2.42 11.40
C ILE A 526 -7.78 -2.38 10.71
N GLN A 527 -8.56 -3.45 10.87
CA GLN A 527 -9.89 -3.61 10.28
C GLN A 527 -10.97 -3.02 11.19
N LYS A 528 -11.17 -1.70 11.15
CA LYS A 528 -12.17 -1.02 12.00
C LYS A 528 -13.59 -1.58 11.87
N PHE A 529 -13.97 -2.09 10.71
CA PHE A 529 -15.29 -2.70 10.54
C PHE A 529 -15.50 -3.92 11.45
N LYS A 530 -14.47 -4.76 11.65
CA LYS A 530 -14.53 -5.89 12.60
C LYS A 530 -14.58 -5.41 14.05
N LEU A 531 -13.91 -4.31 14.38
CA LEU A 531 -14.04 -3.70 15.70
C LEU A 531 -15.45 -3.16 15.93
N LYS A 532 -16.07 -2.59 14.89
CA LYS A 532 -17.46 -2.13 14.97
C LYS A 532 -18.44 -3.30 15.17
N GLU A 533 -18.24 -4.43 14.50
CA GLU A 533 -19.01 -5.66 14.72
C GLU A 533 -18.85 -6.16 16.17
N GLN A 534 -17.62 -6.26 16.68
CA GLN A 534 -17.35 -6.63 18.07
C GLN A 534 -17.96 -5.65 19.07
N ALA A 535 -17.93 -4.36 18.77
CA ALA A 535 -18.53 -3.32 19.58
C ALA A 535 -20.06 -3.51 19.70
N MET A 536 -20.72 -3.78 18.56
CA MET A 536 -22.17 -4.02 18.52
C MET A 536 -22.57 -5.28 19.29
N GLU A 537 -21.79 -6.37 19.20
CA GLU A 537 -22.02 -7.58 20.01
C GLU A 537 -21.90 -7.30 21.52
N LYS A 538 -20.84 -6.57 21.93
CA LYS A 538 -20.64 -6.24 23.34
C LYS A 538 -21.73 -5.31 23.89
N LEU A 539 -22.27 -4.40 23.07
CA LEU A 539 -23.41 -3.58 23.46
C LEU A 539 -24.69 -4.40 23.67
N LYS A 540 -24.95 -5.38 22.81
CA LYS A 540 -26.11 -6.30 22.98
C LYS A 540 -26.01 -7.07 24.30
N ILE A 541 -24.82 -7.51 24.69
CA ILE A 541 -24.57 -8.20 25.95
C ILE A 541 -24.75 -7.26 27.17
N LYS A 542 -24.31 -5.99 27.06
CA LYS A 542 -24.48 -4.99 28.13
C LYS A 542 -25.97 -4.58 28.28
N ASN A 543 -26.72 -4.45 27.18
CA ASN A 543 -28.13 -4.07 27.20
C ASN A 543 -29.10 -5.24 27.49
N GLY A 544 -28.66 -6.48 27.32
CA GLY A 544 -29.43 -7.71 27.64
C GLY A 544 -29.32 -8.19 29.10
N LYS A 545 -28.65 -7.42 29.97
CA LYS A 545 -28.53 -7.64 31.42
C LYS A 545 -29.38 -6.67 32.25
N THR A 546 -30.48 -6.16 31.68
CA THR A 546 -31.54 -5.48 32.44
C THR A 546 -32.76 -6.37 32.55
#